data_8200ec51a52cf1c5e3b62bfc1c47dbf0
#
_entry.id   8200ec51a52cf1c5e3b62bfc1c47dbf0
#
_cell.length_a   1.000
_cell.length_b   1.000
_cell.length_c   1.000
_cell.angle_alpha   90.00
_cell.angle_beta   90.00
_cell.angle_gamma   90.00
#
_symmetry.space_group_name_H-M   'P 1'
#
loop_
_entity.id
_entity.type
_entity.pdbx_description
1 polymer ?
#
loop_
_entity_poly.entity_id
_entity_poly.type
_entity_poly.pdbx_seq_one_letter_code
_entity_poly.pdbx_strand_id
1 'polypeptide(L)'
;MLRIRQEGLPLRGSSYNFVGADQGNVGVSVFLFNGKPGSGPGPHRHPYDEVQFIQSGRGLWTVNGERFEAGGGDILVIKAGDVHSFTCIGDAPLVQLDVHLSPTFIQENLGDALVSAGGAQMRKSDGS
;
A
#
# COMPACT_ATOMS: atom_id res chain seq x y z
N MET A 1 2.82 -9.99 -26.13
CA MET A 1 1.85 -9.30 -25.26
C MET A 1 1.23 -10.32 -24.30
N LEU A 2 1.02 -9.94 -23.06
CA LEU A 2 0.45 -10.81 -22.02
C LEU A 2 -0.84 -10.18 -21.50
N ARG A 3 -1.91 -10.96 -21.41
CA ARG A 3 -3.18 -10.50 -20.82
C ARG A 3 -3.41 -11.25 -19.52
N ILE A 4 -3.61 -10.51 -18.44
CA ILE A 4 -3.84 -11.06 -17.12
C ILE A 4 -5.20 -10.52 -16.63
N ARG A 5 -6.02 -11.42 -16.08
CA ARG A 5 -7.25 -11.02 -15.41
C ARG A 5 -6.96 -10.74 -13.95
N GLN A 6 -7.55 -9.67 -13.43
CA GLN A 6 -7.33 -9.26 -12.03
C GLN A 6 -7.64 -10.40 -11.06
N GLU A 7 -8.71 -11.15 -11.30
CA GLU A 7 -9.14 -12.26 -10.45
C GLU A 7 -8.15 -13.41 -10.41
N GLY A 8 -7.20 -13.46 -11.36
CA GLY A 8 -6.14 -14.46 -11.38
C GLY A 8 -4.92 -14.08 -10.57
N LEU A 9 -4.85 -12.84 -10.07
CA LEU A 9 -3.73 -12.41 -9.25
C LEU A 9 -3.87 -12.93 -7.82
N PRO A 10 -2.75 -13.06 -7.08
CA PRO A 10 -2.83 -13.36 -5.66
C PRO A 10 -3.63 -12.30 -4.92
N LEU A 11 -4.59 -12.75 -4.10
CA LEU A 11 -5.37 -11.88 -3.22
C LEU A 11 -4.78 -11.94 -1.83
N ARG A 12 -4.34 -10.80 -1.31
CA ARG A 12 -3.79 -10.68 0.04
C ARG A 12 -4.53 -9.58 0.77
N GLY A 13 -5.25 -9.94 1.82
CA GLY A 13 -6.09 -8.98 2.52
C GLY A 13 -7.10 -8.35 1.57
N SER A 14 -7.03 -7.04 1.42
CA SER A 14 -7.96 -6.26 0.59
C SER A 14 -7.41 -5.96 -0.81
N SER A 15 -6.28 -6.55 -1.21
CA SER A 15 -5.70 -6.22 -2.52
C SER A 15 -5.36 -7.43 -3.36
N TYR A 16 -5.60 -7.29 -4.67
CA TYR A 16 -4.98 -8.16 -5.66
C TYR A 16 -3.60 -7.61 -5.97
N ASN A 17 -2.59 -8.48 -5.95
CA ASN A 17 -1.20 -8.05 -6.04
C ASN A 17 -0.60 -8.44 -7.40
N PHE A 18 -0.36 -7.43 -8.23
CA PHE A 18 0.44 -7.57 -9.44
C PHE A 18 1.91 -7.33 -9.04
N VAL A 19 2.72 -8.37 -9.07
CA VAL A 19 4.15 -8.28 -8.80
C VAL A 19 4.90 -8.42 -10.12
N GLY A 20 5.58 -7.36 -10.55
CA GLY A 20 6.13 -7.28 -11.89
C GLY A 20 7.06 -8.42 -12.26
N ALA A 21 7.91 -8.86 -11.33
CA ALA A 21 8.81 -9.99 -11.56
C ALA A 21 8.07 -11.29 -11.87
N ASP A 22 6.88 -11.46 -11.30
CA ASP A 22 6.09 -12.68 -11.45
C ASP A 22 5.09 -12.59 -12.60
N GLN A 23 4.59 -11.40 -12.87
CA GLN A 23 3.57 -11.18 -13.91
C GLN A 23 4.18 -10.40 -15.09
N GLY A 24 4.87 -11.11 -15.95
CA GLY A 24 5.37 -10.55 -17.21
C GLY A 24 6.76 -9.93 -17.15
N ASN A 25 7.42 -9.97 -15.99
CA ASN A 25 8.79 -9.47 -15.81
C ASN A 25 8.92 -7.98 -16.22
N VAL A 26 8.16 -7.14 -15.54
CA VAL A 26 8.19 -5.68 -15.72
C VAL A 26 8.65 -4.99 -14.44
N GLY A 27 9.09 -3.75 -14.55
CA GLY A 27 9.76 -3.02 -13.48
C GLY A 27 8.85 -2.39 -12.43
N VAL A 28 7.58 -2.72 -12.40
CA VAL A 28 6.63 -2.18 -11.42
C VAL A 28 5.83 -3.29 -10.79
N SER A 29 5.31 -3.01 -9.59
CA SER A 29 4.31 -3.86 -8.94
C SER A 29 3.12 -2.97 -8.57
N VAL A 30 1.90 -3.48 -8.68
CA VAL A 30 0.69 -2.69 -8.44
C VAL A 30 -0.25 -3.48 -7.55
N PHE A 31 -0.68 -2.86 -6.47
CA PHE A 31 -1.68 -3.43 -5.60
C PHE A 31 -3.01 -2.77 -5.89
N LEU A 32 -3.98 -3.60 -6.25
CA LEU A 32 -5.35 -3.17 -6.54
C LEU A 32 -6.15 -3.32 -5.25
N PHE A 33 -6.16 -2.25 -4.46
CA PHE A 33 -6.76 -2.24 -3.13
C PHE A 33 -8.24 -1.88 -3.21
N ASN A 34 -9.07 -2.67 -2.52
CA ASN A 34 -10.49 -2.39 -2.35
C ASN A 34 -10.86 -2.79 -0.92
N GLY A 35 -10.78 -1.83 -0.01
CA GLY A 35 -10.90 -2.06 1.41
C GLY A 35 -12.22 -1.54 1.97
N LYS A 36 -12.89 -2.38 2.76
CA LYS A 36 -14.07 -1.95 3.51
C LYS A 36 -13.67 -1.01 4.64
N PRO A 37 -14.62 -0.24 5.21
CA PRO A 37 -14.35 0.63 6.36
C PRO A 37 -13.61 -0.09 7.48
N GLY A 38 -12.58 0.56 8.02
CA GLY A 38 -11.73 0.01 9.06
C GLY A 38 -10.52 -0.78 8.58
N SER A 39 -10.46 -1.14 7.29
CA SER A 39 -9.32 -1.87 6.75
C SER A 39 -8.17 -0.95 6.36
N GLY A 40 -6.99 -1.51 6.24
CA GLY A 40 -5.79 -0.82 5.83
C GLY A 40 -4.56 -1.40 6.51
N PRO A 41 -3.37 -1.20 5.93
CA PRO A 41 -2.13 -1.71 6.51
C PRO A 41 -1.70 -0.86 7.70
N GLY A 42 -1.05 -1.51 8.67
CA GLY A 42 -0.34 -0.81 9.74
C GLY A 42 0.93 -0.12 9.24
N PRO A 43 1.68 0.51 10.17
CA PRO A 43 2.89 1.23 9.79
C PRO A 43 3.91 0.32 9.10
N HIS A 44 4.43 0.79 7.97
CA HIS A 44 5.41 0.05 7.18
C HIS A 44 6.17 1.02 6.27
N ARG A 45 7.22 0.52 5.64
CA ARG A 45 7.98 1.28 4.64
C ARG A 45 8.55 0.36 3.57
N HIS A 46 8.93 0.95 2.45
CA HIS A 46 9.54 0.27 1.31
C HIS A 46 10.87 0.93 0.96
N PRO A 47 11.84 0.18 0.38
CA PRO A 47 13.10 0.77 -0.09
C PRO A 47 13.00 1.45 -1.46
N TYR A 48 11.78 1.67 -1.96
CA TYR A 48 11.49 2.27 -3.25
C TYR A 48 10.30 3.23 -3.12
N ASP A 49 10.10 4.07 -4.13
CA ASP A 49 8.98 5.02 -4.16
C ASP A 49 7.68 4.30 -4.51
N GLU A 50 6.60 4.79 -3.94
CA GLU A 50 5.25 4.31 -4.20
C GLU A 50 4.36 5.48 -4.56
N VAL A 51 3.46 5.30 -5.54
CA VAL A 51 2.45 6.30 -5.88
C VAL A 51 1.08 5.67 -5.70
N GLN A 52 0.24 6.31 -4.91
CA GLN A 52 -1.11 5.81 -4.63
C GLN A 52 -2.12 6.70 -5.36
N PHE A 53 -2.91 6.07 -6.22
CA PHE A 53 -3.98 6.75 -6.98
C PHE A 53 -5.30 6.35 -6.35
N ILE A 54 -5.92 7.26 -5.61
CA ILE A 54 -7.19 7.00 -4.93
C ILE A 54 -8.31 7.23 -5.93
N GLN A 55 -9.10 6.19 -6.17
CA GLN A 55 -10.16 6.23 -7.17
C GLN A 55 -11.52 6.56 -6.56
N SER A 56 -11.83 6.00 -5.39
CA SER A 56 -13.08 6.30 -4.69
C SER A 56 -12.93 5.99 -3.21
N GLY A 57 -13.86 6.52 -2.43
CA GLY A 57 -13.84 6.37 -0.98
C GLY A 57 -12.92 7.39 -0.31
N ARG A 58 -12.73 7.19 1.00
CA ARG A 58 -11.90 8.08 1.82
C ARG A 58 -11.05 7.25 2.77
N GLY A 59 -9.86 7.78 3.07
CA GLY A 59 -8.97 7.16 4.04
C GLY A 59 -8.30 8.21 4.93
N LEU A 60 -7.79 7.71 6.05
CA LEU A 60 -6.94 8.48 6.96
C LEU A 60 -5.54 7.91 6.88
N TRP A 61 -4.59 8.71 6.45
CA TRP A 61 -3.18 8.35 6.31
C TRP A 61 -2.37 8.87 7.46
N THR A 62 -1.32 8.14 7.81
CA THR A 62 -0.24 8.63 8.65
C THR A 62 1.05 8.41 7.89
N VAL A 63 1.78 9.48 7.61
CA VAL A 63 3.05 9.42 6.89
C VAL A 63 4.09 10.18 7.70
N ASN A 64 5.11 9.47 8.16
CA ASN A 64 6.17 10.03 9.01
C ASN A 64 5.60 10.81 10.20
N GLY A 65 4.53 10.30 10.81
CA GLY A 65 3.89 10.90 11.96
C GLY A 65 2.84 11.95 11.65
N GLU A 66 2.72 12.42 10.43
CA GLU A 66 1.68 13.37 10.03
C GLU A 66 0.42 12.63 9.60
N ARG A 67 -0.73 13.10 10.07
CA ARG A 67 -2.03 12.51 9.77
C ARG A 67 -2.81 13.44 8.85
N PHE A 68 -3.45 12.85 7.83
CA PHE A 68 -4.29 13.59 6.91
C PHE A 68 -5.32 12.68 6.26
N GLU A 69 -6.44 13.24 5.85
CA GLU A 69 -7.44 12.52 5.07
C GLU A 69 -7.18 12.76 3.59
N ALA A 70 -7.50 11.73 2.79
CA ALA A 70 -7.48 11.81 1.34
C ALA A 70 -8.63 10.97 0.80
N GLY A 71 -9.02 11.22 -0.44
CA GLY A 71 -10.15 10.54 -1.06
C GLY A 71 -10.05 10.49 -2.57
N GLY A 72 -11.12 10.03 -3.19
CA GLY A 72 -11.17 9.83 -4.64
C GLY A 72 -10.69 11.02 -5.43
N GLY A 73 -9.73 10.82 -6.33
CA GLY A 73 -9.10 11.85 -7.13
C GLY A 73 -7.76 12.35 -6.58
N ASP A 74 -7.41 12.01 -5.33
CA ASP A 74 -6.11 12.37 -4.77
C ASP A 74 -5.03 11.39 -5.23
N ILE A 75 -3.82 11.92 -5.41
CA ILE A 75 -2.63 11.14 -5.73
C ILE A 75 -1.60 11.42 -4.64
N LEU A 76 -1.13 10.35 -4.00
CA LEU A 76 -0.14 10.45 -2.92
C LEU A 76 1.19 9.89 -3.40
N VAL A 77 2.26 10.64 -3.19
CA VAL A 77 3.62 10.19 -3.49
C VAL A 77 4.29 9.84 -2.18
N ILE A 78 4.57 8.57 -2.00
CA ILE A 78 5.24 8.04 -0.81
C ILE A 78 6.68 7.74 -1.21
N LYS A 79 7.63 8.45 -0.63
CA LYS A 79 9.04 8.28 -0.97
C LYS A 79 9.63 7.06 -0.29
N ALA A 80 10.68 6.51 -0.88
CA ALA A 80 11.44 5.41 -0.27
C ALA A 80 11.78 5.76 1.18
N GLY A 81 11.50 4.86 2.09
CA GLY A 81 11.76 5.05 3.52
C GLY A 81 10.68 5.77 4.29
N ASP A 82 9.71 6.38 3.65
CA ASP A 82 8.58 7.01 4.36
C ASP A 82 7.79 5.96 5.12
N VAL A 83 7.69 6.12 6.44
CA VAL A 83 6.86 5.24 7.27
C VAL A 83 5.41 5.66 7.11
N HIS A 84 4.59 4.77 6.60
CA HIS A 84 3.21 5.11 6.28
C HIS A 84 2.23 3.99 6.63
N SER A 85 1.00 4.42 6.85
CA SER A 85 -0.15 3.57 7.10
C SER A 85 -1.40 4.30 6.65
N PHE A 86 -2.48 3.56 6.45
CA PHE A 86 -3.77 4.19 6.22
C PHE A 86 -4.90 3.28 6.70
N THR A 87 -6.05 3.89 6.91
CA THR A 87 -7.27 3.20 7.30
C THR A 87 -8.42 3.74 6.47
N CYS A 88 -9.23 2.86 5.93
CA CYS A 88 -10.46 3.27 5.26
C CYS A 88 -11.43 3.85 6.28
N ILE A 89 -11.93 5.05 6.02
CA ILE A 89 -12.91 5.74 6.88
C ILE A 89 -14.20 5.97 6.11
N GLY A 90 -15.22 6.39 6.83
CA GLY A 90 -16.55 6.55 6.24
C GLY A 90 -17.28 5.24 6.13
N ASP A 91 -18.30 5.18 5.27
CA ASP A 91 -19.19 4.03 5.13
C ASP A 91 -19.10 3.35 3.74
N ALA A 92 -18.18 3.81 2.90
CA ALA A 92 -17.96 3.24 1.57
C ALA A 92 -16.57 2.63 1.46
N PRO A 93 -16.35 1.67 0.54
CA PRO A 93 -15.02 1.12 0.32
C PRO A 93 -14.03 2.16 -0.17
N LEU A 94 -12.78 2.02 0.25
CA LEU A 94 -11.65 2.76 -0.30
C LEU A 94 -11.06 1.94 -1.44
N VAL A 95 -11.05 2.52 -2.64
CA VAL A 95 -10.54 1.86 -3.85
C VAL A 95 -9.35 2.68 -4.36
N GLN A 96 -8.20 2.03 -4.47
CA GLN A 96 -6.99 2.70 -4.93
C GLN A 96 -6.03 1.74 -5.63
N LEU A 97 -5.16 2.32 -6.45
CA LEU A 97 -4.05 1.61 -7.06
C LEU A 97 -2.78 2.08 -6.38
N ASP A 98 -2.05 1.15 -5.78
CA ASP A 98 -0.77 1.42 -5.14
C ASP A 98 0.33 0.95 -6.08
N VAL A 99 1.00 1.90 -6.73
CA VAL A 99 2.05 1.61 -7.71
C VAL A 99 3.40 1.64 -7.01
N HIS A 100 4.00 0.46 -6.89
CA HIS A 100 5.33 0.28 -6.33
C HIS A 100 6.35 0.30 -7.45
N LEU A 101 7.33 1.20 -7.39
CA LEU A 101 8.33 1.33 -8.45
C LEU A 101 9.45 0.31 -8.26
N SER A 102 9.06 -0.95 -8.31
CA SER A 102 9.95 -2.09 -8.13
C SER A 102 9.34 -3.33 -8.77
N PRO A 103 10.16 -4.19 -9.40
CA PRO A 103 9.66 -5.46 -9.92
C PRO A 103 9.31 -6.46 -8.82
N THR A 104 9.80 -6.23 -7.60
CA THR A 104 9.53 -7.11 -6.45
C THR A 104 8.89 -6.31 -5.33
N PHE A 105 8.08 -6.99 -4.51
CA PHE A 105 7.46 -6.38 -3.36
C PHE A 105 8.35 -6.58 -2.13
N ILE A 106 8.77 -5.47 -1.52
CA ILE A 106 9.57 -5.48 -0.29
C ILE A 106 8.90 -4.54 0.70
N GLN A 107 8.56 -5.05 1.88
CA GLN A 107 7.91 -4.26 2.91
C GLN A 107 8.50 -4.59 4.28
N GLU A 108 8.79 -3.55 5.04
CA GLU A 108 9.25 -3.66 6.41
C GLU A 108 8.15 -3.15 7.32
N ASN A 109 7.54 -4.07 8.07
CA ASN A 109 6.48 -3.73 9.01
C ASN A 109 7.07 -3.21 10.31
N LEU A 110 6.47 -2.15 10.83
CA LEU A 110 6.90 -1.48 12.06
C LEU A 110 5.75 -1.53 13.06
N GLY A 111 6.02 -2.05 14.25
CA GLY A 111 5.03 -2.02 15.31
C GLY A 111 4.89 -0.60 15.88
N ASP A 112 3.68 -0.18 16.18
CA ASP A 112 3.41 1.17 16.66
C ASP A 112 4.25 1.52 17.89
N ALA A 113 4.34 0.61 18.86
CA ALA A 113 5.10 0.84 20.08
C ALA A 113 6.60 0.99 19.78
N LEU A 114 7.13 0.23 18.84
CA LEU A 114 8.54 0.30 18.45
C LEU A 114 8.85 1.59 17.70
N VAL A 115 7.95 2.01 16.82
CA VAL A 115 8.10 3.28 16.13
C VAL A 115 8.09 4.44 17.11
N SER A 116 7.18 4.42 18.08
CA SER A 116 7.06 5.47 19.09
C SER A 116 8.31 5.55 19.98
N ALA A 117 8.94 4.42 20.26
CA ALA A 117 10.17 4.36 21.05
C ALA A 117 11.42 4.75 20.26
N GLY A 118 11.29 5.01 18.95
CA GLY A 118 12.42 5.31 18.09
C GLY A 118 13.30 4.10 17.79
N GLY A 119 12.98 2.94 18.33
CA GLY A 119 13.68 1.71 18.04
C GLY A 119 12.74 0.79 17.30
N ALA A 120 13.08 0.46 16.09
CA ALA A 120 12.21 -0.34 15.27
C ALA A 120 12.77 -1.74 15.09
N GLN A 121 11.99 -2.72 15.46
CA GLN A 121 12.23 -4.08 15.02
C GLN A 121 11.49 -4.22 13.68
N MET A 122 12.28 -4.36 12.63
CA MET A 122 11.74 -4.37 11.29
C MET A 122 11.73 -5.78 10.75
N ARG A 123 10.68 -6.12 10.03
CA ARG A 123 10.55 -7.40 9.35
C ARG A 123 9.88 -7.21 8.02
N LYS A 124 10.20 -8.08 7.07
CA LYS A 124 9.53 -8.07 5.78
C LYS A 124 8.17 -8.73 5.88
N SER A 125 7.26 -8.22 5.07
CA SER A 125 5.92 -8.76 4.95
C SER A 125 5.58 -8.86 3.46
N ASP A 126 4.72 -9.82 3.12
CA ASP A 126 4.18 -9.96 1.77
C ASP A 126 2.74 -9.46 1.68
N GLY A 127 2.24 -8.77 2.71
CA GLY A 127 0.92 -8.17 2.74
C GLY A 127 0.98 -6.64 2.68
N SER A 128 -0.10 -6.00 2.28
CA SER A 128 -0.25 -4.54 2.29
C SER A 128 -1.45 -4.11 3.12
#